data_47fe9bf6e5f3aa1574c6def4ad2da8e2
#
_entry.id   47fe9bf6e5f3aa1574c6def4ad2da8e2
#
_cell.length_a   1.000
_cell.length_b   1.000
_cell.length_c   1.000
_cell.angle_alpha   90.00
_cell.angle_beta   90.00
_cell.angle_gamma   90.00
#
_symmetry.space_group_name_H-M   'P 1'
#
loop_
_entity.id
_entity.type
_entity.pdbx_description
1 polymer ?
#
loop_
_entity_poly.entity_id
_entity_poly.type
_entity_poly.pdbx_seq_one_letter_code
_entity_poly.pdbx_strand_id
1 'polypeptide(L)'
;MSGAGHRGLGQEFRDRPRPCIVVAGLGNEYRRDDGAGPVTAARIVTQLAAEDIGPIVDPLDLLGRWDNADLAIVIDAVRSGSTPGTVRVVELPSDDGGHGATSTHGISLGGVWRLAQAVGRAPARVIVVGIEGVDFGNGPGLSAAVDAAVPVAVQRAIALIKEVHPCA
;
A
#
# COMPACT_ATOMS: atom_id res chain seq x y z
N MET A 1 19.64 8.86 44.14
CA MET A 1 19.96 8.06 42.93
C MET A 1 18.66 7.70 42.23
N SER A 2 18.28 8.51 41.21
CA SER A 2 17.04 8.31 40.47
C SER A 2 17.36 7.58 39.17
N GLY A 3 16.90 6.34 39.08
CA GLY A 3 16.91 5.59 37.84
C GLY A 3 15.81 6.09 36.92
N ALA A 4 16.15 6.82 35.85
CA ALA A 4 15.23 7.13 34.76
C ALA A 4 15.03 5.88 33.92
N GLY A 5 13.88 5.20 34.11
CA GLY A 5 13.48 4.08 33.29
C GLY A 5 13.23 4.55 31.84
N HIS A 6 13.99 4.02 30.93
CA HIS A 6 13.69 4.07 29.49
C HIS A 6 12.35 3.34 29.27
N ARG A 7 11.27 4.08 29.16
CA ARG A 7 10.02 3.54 28.60
C ARG A 7 10.24 3.40 27.09
N GLY A 8 10.39 2.16 26.65
CA GLY A 8 10.64 1.86 25.26
C GLY A 8 9.46 2.29 24.39
N LEU A 9 9.78 2.82 23.21
CA LEU A 9 8.84 3.24 22.16
C LEU A 9 7.81 2.15 21.74
N GLY A 10 8.03 0.91 22.16
CA GLY A 10 7.11 -0.21 21.91
C GLY A 10 5.87 -0.27 22.80
N GLN A 11 5.76 0.58 23.81
CA GLN A 11 4.64 0.54 24.78
C GLN A 11 3.53 1.53 24.40
N GLU A 12 3.87 2.62 23.72
CA GLU A 12 2.87 3.62 23.29
C GLU A 12 1.94 3.10 22.17
N PHE A 13 2.38 2.10 21.39
CA PHE A 13 1.54 1.49 20.35
C PHE A 13 0.49 0.52 20.88
N ARG A 14 0.62 0.03 22.12
CA ARG A 14 -0.31 -0.95 22.72
C ARG A 14 -1.54 -0.33 23.38
N ASP A 15 -1.52 0.96 23.64
CA ASP A 15 -2.62 1.66 24.35
C ASP A 15 -3.58 2.39 23.39
N ARG A 16 -3.43 2.26 22.05
CA ARG A 16 -4.38 2.80 21.10
C ARG A 16 -5.61 1.91 21.02
N PRO A 17 -6.82 2.44 21.20
CA PRO A 17 -8.05 1.63 21.20
C PRO A 17 -8.37 0.96 19.86
N ARG A 18 -7.75 1.37 18.75
CA ARG A 18 -7.85 0.75 17.42
C ARG A 18 -6.56 0.99 16.63
N PRO A 19 -6.03 -0.02 15.90
CA PRO A 19 -4.88 0.19 15.04
C PRO A 19 -5.22 1.19 13.92
N CYS A 20 -4.25 2.06 13.62
CA CYS A 20 -4.33 3.01 12.50
C CYS A 20 -3.97 2.28 11.21
N ILE A 21 -4.96 2.05 10.35
CA ILE A 21 -4.78 1.38 9.06
C ILE A 21 -5.03 2.38 7.95
N VAL A 22 -4.06 2.55 7.08
CA VAL A 22 -4.15 3.40 5.89
C VAL A 22 -4.13 2.56 4.62
N VAL A 23 -4.88 2.99 3.63
CA VAL A 23 -4.93 2.39 2.29
C VAL A 23 -4.55 3.44 1.27
N ALA A 24 -3.56 3.15 0.44
CA ALA A 24 -3.08 4.04 -0.62
C ALA A 24 -3.20 3.35 -1.98
N GLY A 25 -3.83 3.98 -2.94
CA GLY A 25 -3.79 3.58 -4.33
C GLY A 25 -2.75 4.39 -5.10
N LEU A 26 -1.68 3.74 -5.58
CA LEU A 26 -0.71 4.37 -6.47
C LEU A 26 -1.23 4.36 -7.90
N GLY A 27 -1.01 5.46 -8.62
CA GLY A 27 -1.27 5.58 -10.04
C GLY A 27 -2.24 6.68 -10.41
N ASN A 28 -2.56 6.73 -11.70
CA ASN A 28 -3.39 7.77 -12.31
C ASN A 28 -4.56 7.13 -13.10
N GLU A 29 -5.80 7.42 -12.70
CA GLU A 29 -7.02 6.89 -13.32
C GLU A 29 -7.19 7.28 -14.80
N TYR A 30 -6.49 8.32 -15.27
CA TYR A 30 -6.48 8.74 -16.67
C TYR A 30 -5.40 8.03 -17.51
N ARG A 31 -4.75 7.01 -16.97
CA ARG A 31 -3.71 6.23 -17.64
C ARG A 31 -4.02 4.73 -17.66
N ARG A 32 -5.23 4.36 -18.05
CA ARG A 32 -5.66 2.97 -18.22
C ARG A 32 -5.38 2.14 -16.94
N ASP A 33 -4.60 1.06 -17.03
CA ASP A 33 -4.33 0.12 -15.95
C ASP A 33 -3.58 0.75 -14.78
N ASP A 34 -2.92 1.90 -14.99
CA ASP A 34 -2.32 2.70 -13.91
C ASP A 34 -3.36 3.15 -12.87
N GLY A 35 -4.63 3.22 -13.26
CA GLY A 35 -5.76 3.50 -12.37
C GLY A 35 -6.17 2.36 -11.46
N ALA A 36 -5.60 1.17 -11.59
CA ALA A 36 -5.99 0.00 -10.79
C ALA A 36 -5.77 0.21 -9.28
N GLY A 37 -4.68 0.90 -8.90
CA GLY A 37 -4.40 1.23 -7.51
C GLY A 37 -5.51 2.07 -6.87
N PRO A 38 -5.78 3.29 -7.36
CA PRO A 38 -6.86 4.15 -6.85
C PRO A 38 -8.23 3.48 -6.84
N VAL A 39 -8.62 2.80 -7.92
CA VAL A 39 -9.91 2.09 -8.02
C VAL A 39 -10.05 1.01 -6.95
N THR A 40 -8.99 0.23 -6.72
CA THR A 40 -8.99 -0.83 -5.70
C THR A 40 -9.03 -0.24 -4.29
N ALA A 41 -8.22 0.77 -4.00
CA ALA A 41 -8.19 1.44 -2.71
C ALA A 41 -9.57 1.99 -2.32
N ALA A 42 -10.22 2.71 -3.22
CA ALA A 42 -11.57 3.24 -3.00
C ALA A 42 -12.58 2.13 -2.64
N ARG A 43 -12.51 0.96 -3.29
CA ARG A 43 -13.41 -0.18 -2.99
C ARG A 43 -13.11 -0.83 -1.64
N ILE A 44 -11.85 -0.83 -1.18
CA ILE A 44 -11.48 -1.36 0.14
C ILE A 44 -12.09 -0.50 1.25
N VAL A 45 -11.89 0.81 1.19
CA VAL A 45 -12.33 1.72 2.26
C VAL A 45 -13.86 1.83 2.37
N THR A 46 -14.60 1.55 1.29
CA THR A 46 -16.07 1.45 1.37
C THR A 46 -16.56 0.25 2.18
N GLN A 47 -15.72 -0.77 2.39
CA GLN A 47 -16.09 -2.03 3.07
C GLN A 47 -15.51 -2.14 4.48
N LEU A 48 -14.51 -1.34 4.80
CA LEU A 48 -13.79 -1.40 6.08
C LEU A 48 -13.56 -0.01 6.65
N ALA A 49 -13.45 0.07 7.99
CA ALA A 49 -13.03 1.26 8.70
C ALA A 49 -11.50 1.44 8.57
N ALA A 50 -11.02 1.75 7.37
CA ALA A 50 -9.64 2.12 7.07
C ALA A 50 -9.62 3.53 6.48
N GLU A 51 -8.53 4.24 6.65
CA GLU A 51 -8.35 5.57 6.09
C GLU A 51 -7.83 5.47 4.65
N ASP A 52 -8.59 6.03 3.70
CA ASP A 52 -8.09 6.26 2.34
C ASP A 52 -7.22 7.51 2.34
N ILE A 53 -5.93 7.32 2.14
CA ILE A 53 -5.00 8.45 2.02
C ILE A 53 -4.92 9.01 0.59
N GLY A 54 -5.90 8.66 -0.24
CA GLY A 54 -6.15 9.20 -1.57
C GLY A 54 -5.32 8.57 -2.67
N PRO A 55 -5.59 8.97 -3.91
CA PRO A 55 -4.75 8.58 -5.03
C PRO A 55 -3.35 9.19 -4.87
N ILE A 56 -2.34 8.38 -5.01
CA ILE A 56 -0.93 8.78 -4.92
C ILE A 56 -0.33 8.67 -6.31
N VAL A 57 0.00 9.81 -6.91
CA VAL A 57 0.66 9.83 -8.23
C VAL A 57 2.16 9.73 -8.09
N ASP A 58 2.74 10.44 -7.13
CA ASP A 58 4.16 10.34 -6.80
C ASP A 58 4.34 9.53 -5.50
N PRO A 59 5.05 8.39 -5.53
CA PRO A 59 5.29 7.57 -4.34
C PRO A 59 5.89 8.34 -3.15
N LEU A 60 6.63 9.43 -3.39
CA LEU A 60 7.19 10.28 -2.33
C LEU A 60 6.10 10.94 -1.46
N ASP A 61 4.92 11.16 -1.99
CA ASP A 61 3.80 11.73 -1.23
C ASP A 61 3.33 10.82 -0.08
N LEU A 62 3.68 9.53 -0.13
CA LEU A 62 3.42 8.60 0.97
C LEU A 62 4.11 9.03 2.27
N LEU A 63 5.31 9.65 2.20
CA LEU A 63 6.09 10.04 3.38
C LEU A 63 5.32 10.93 4.37
N GLY A 64 4.39 11.76 3.86
CA GLY A 64 3.58 12.63 4.70
C GLY A 64 2.20 12.09 5.04
N ARG A 65 1.78 10.97 4.43
CA ARG A 65 0.40 10.49 4.50
C ARG A 65 0.22 9.18 5.28
N TRP A 66 1.26 8.35 5.39
CA TRP A 66 1.22 7.08 6.12
C TRP A 66 1.89 7.14 7.50
N ASP A 67 2.27 8.34 7.95
CA ASP A 67 2.97 8.56 9.21
C ASP A 67 2.16 8.01 10.38
N ASN A 68 2.83 7.31 11.30
CA ASN A 68 2.22 6.66 12.46
C ASN A 68 1.15 5.58 12.16
N ALA A 69 1.06 5.08 10.95
CA ALA A 69 0.20 3.94 10.66
C ALA A 69 0.76 2.64 11.27
N ASP A 70 -0.11 1.82 11.83
CA ASP A 70 0.24 0.46 12.27
C ASP A 70 0.34 -0.48 11.06
N LEU A 71 -0.49 -0.25 10.05
CA LEU A 71 -0.47 -0.96 8.77
C LEU A 71 -0.75 0.00 7.62
N ALA A 72 0.10 0.00 6.60
CA ALA A 72 -0.16 0.63 5.31
C ALA A 72 -0.35 -0.46 4.24
N ILE A 73 -1.50 -0.46 3.59
CA ILE A 73 -1.77 -1.25 2.38
C ILE A 73 -1.59 -0.34 1.18
N VAL A 74 -0.63 -0.66 0.34
CA VAL A 74 -0.36 0.09 -0.89
C VAL A 74 -0.75 -0.76 -2.09
N ILE A 75 -1.65 -0.26 -2.92
CA ILE A 75 -2.10 -0.94 -4.13
C ILE A 75 -1.47 -0.24 -5.33
N ASP A 76 -0.90 -1.01 -6.23
CA ASP A 76 -0.21 -0.48 -7.41
C ASP A 76 -0.43 -1.37 -8.64
N ALA A 77 -0.51 -0.75 -9.81
CA ALA A 77 -0.42 -1.45 -11.07
C ALA A 77 1.05 -1.67 -11.43
N VAL A 78 1.42 -2.91 -11.66
CA VAL A 78 2.81 -3.28 -11.91
C VAL A 78 3.02 -3.82 -13.33
N ARG A 79 4.23 -3.70 -13.82
CA ARG A 79 4.67 -4.29 -15.09
C ARG A 79 5.89 -5.16 -14.85
N SER A 80 5.66 -6.40 -14.52
CA SER A 80 6.72 -7.40 -14.22
C SER A 80 6.92 -8.40 -15.35
N GLY A 81 6.05 -8.39 -16.36
CA GLY A 81 6.02 -9.39 -17.43
C GLY A 81 5.22 -10.66 -17.07
N SER A 82 4.52 -10.64 -15.96
CA SER A 82 3.59 -11.70 -15.59
C SER A 82 2.31 -11.64 -16.42
N THR A 83 1.45 -12.65 -16.29
CA THR A 83 0.13 -12.63 -16.96
C THR A 83 -0.70 -11.44 -16.45
N PRO A 84 -1.27 -10.61 -17.36
CA PRO A 84 -2.13 -9.49 -16.97
C PRO A 84 -3.25 -9.91 -16.02
N GLY A 85 -3.52 -9.09 -15.00
CA GLY A 85 -4.49 -9.40 -13.95
C GLY A 85 -3.96 -10.29 -12.83
N THR A 86 -2.69 -10.73 -12.88
CA THR A 86 -2.08 -11.43 -11.74
C THR A 86 -1.99 -10.49 -10.54
N VAL A 87 -2.49 -10.94 -9.39
CA VAL A 87 -2.41 -10.20 -8.13
C VAL A 87 -1.32 -10.81 -7.25
N ARG A 88 -0.37 -9.99 -6.82
CA ARG A 88 0.71 -10.36 -5.90
C ARG A 88 0.63 -9.55 -4.63
N VAL A 89 0.98 -10.17 -3.51
CA VAL A 89 1.06 -9.51 -2.19
C VAL A 89 2.50 -9.65 -1.70
N VAL A 90 3.09 -8.53 -1.32
CA VAL A 90 4.48 -8.47 -0.83
C VAL A 90 4.51 -7.60 0.41
N GLU A 91 5.10 -8.07 1.50
CA GLU A 91 5.37 -7.26 2.69
C GLU A 91 6.79 -6.69 2.62
N LEU A 92 6.97 -5.41 2.96
CA LEU A 92 8.28 -4.78 3.00
C LEU A 92 8.93 -4.95 4.39
N PRO A 93 10.27 -5.19 4.48
CA PRO A 93 11.19 -5.39 3.36
C PRO A 93 10.96 -6.73 2.67
N SER A 94 11.08 -6.75 1.35
CA SER A 94 11.07 -8.00 0.60
C SER A 94 12.47 -8.38 0.16
N ASP A 95 12.81 -9.67 0.24
CA ASP A 95 14.11 -10.21 -0.20
C ASP A 95 14.29 -10.14 -1.74
N ASP A 96 13.23 -9.88 -2.47
CA ASP A 96 13.22 -9.80 -3.95
C ASP A 96 13.91 -8.54 -4.50
N GLY A 97 14.76 -7.88 -3.70
CA GLY A 97 15.68 -6.83 -4.16
C GLY A 97 15.03 -5.59 -4.78
N GLY A 98 13.77 -5.33 -4.50
CA GLY A 98 13.07 -4.15 -5.02
C GLY A 98 12.83 -4.17 -6.53
N HIS A 99 12.89 -5.33 -7.19
CA HIS A 99 12.66 -5.51 -8.62
C HIS A 99 11.17 -5.61 -8.98
N GLY A 100 10.28 -5.49 -8.02
CA GLY A 100 8.84 -5.48 -8.24
C GLY A 100 8.30 -4.06 -8.34
N ALA A 101 8.02 -3.63 -9.53
CA ALA A 101 7.48 -2.34 -9.93
C ALA A 101 8.53 -1.27 -10.19
N THR A 102 9.03 -1.19 -11.39
CA THR A 102 9.51 0.05 -11.98
C THR A 102 8.35 1.05 -11.97
N SER A 103 8.26 1.83 -10.89
CA SER A 103 7.44 3.03 -10.95
C SER A 103 8.07 3.93 -12.03
N THR A 104 7.26 4.46 -12.93
CA THR A 104 7.67 5.39 -13.98
C THR A 104 8.24 6.71 -13.42
N HIS A 105 8.40 6.85 -12.11
CA HIS A 105 8.72 8.07 -11.38
C HIS A 105 10.02 8.04 -10.56
N GLY A 106 11.02 7.29 -10.98
CA GLY A 106 12.41 7.43 -10.49
C GLY A 106 12.71 6.87 -9.10
N ILE A 107 11.80 6.82 -8.15
CA ILE A 107 11.97 6.21 -6.83
C ILE A 107 10.99 5.07 -6.67
N SER A 108 11.51 3.86 -6.39
CA SER A 108 10.68 2.69 -6.13
C SER A 108 9.99 2.81 -4.77
N LEU A 109 8.86 2.14 -4.59
CA LEU A 109 8.15 2.08 -3.31
C LEU A 109 9.06 1.58 -2.17
N GLY A 110 9.92 0.59 -2.44
CA GLY A 110 10.94 0.15 -1.49
C GLY A 110 11.96 1.25 -1.15
N GLY A 111 12.27 2.15 -2.08
CA GLY A 111 13.09 3.33 -1.84
C GLY A 111 12.41 4.34 -0.91
N VAL A 112 11.14 4.61 -1.15
CA VAL A 112 10.31 5.49 -0.29
C VAL A 112 10.21 4.92 1.13
N TRP A 113 9.98 3.60 1.26
CA TRP A 113 9.93 2.95 2.56
C TRP A 113 11.26 3.05 3.32
N ARG A 114 12.41 2.82 2.66
CA ARG A 114 13.73 2.99 3.29
C ARG A 114 13.97 4.44 3.72
N LEU A 115 13.56 5.40 2.91
CA LEU A 115 13.63 6.82 3.27
C LEU A 115 12.74 7.12 4.49
N ALA A 116 11.52 6.62 4.52
CA ALA A 116 10.60 6.76 5.65
C ALA A 116 11.20 6.20 6.94
N GLN A 117 11.85 5.04 6.88
CA GLN A 117 12.57 4.47 8.03
C GLN A 117 13.71 5.37 8.49
N ALA A 118 14.51 5.89 7.56
CA ALA A 118 15.65 6.74 7.88
C ALA A 118 15.23 8.04 8.60
N VAL A 119 14.04 8.57 8.29
CA VAL A 119 13.51 9.79 8.94
C VAL A 119 12.52 9.50 10.09
N GLY A 120 12.34 8.23 10.47
CA GLY A 120 11.49 7.83 11.59
C GLY A 120 9.98 7.98 11.33
N ARG A 121 9.55 7.91 10.06
CA ARG A 121 8.15 8.11 9.63
C ARG A 121 7.56 6.91 8.89
N ALA A 122 8.20 5.75 8.97
CA ALA A 122 7.69 4.54 8.36
C ALA A 122 6.52 3.96 9.16
N PRO A 123 5.49 3.42 8.48
CA PRO A 123 4.49 2.57 9.12
C PRO A 123 5.14 1.36 9.81
N ALA A 124 4.49 0.80 10.82
CA ALA A 124 4.99 -0.41 11.48
C ALA A 124 5.05 -1.61 10.51
N ARG A 125 4.07 -1.69 9.60
CA ARG A 125 4.03 -2.69 8.51
C ARG A 125 3.60 -2.03 7.21
N VAL A 126 4.21 -2.42 6.11
CA VAL A 126 3.80 -2.01 4.75
C VAL A 126 3.58 -3.25 3.91
N ILE A 127 2.39 -3.40 3.37
CA ILE A 127 2.04 -4.48 2.45
C ILE A 127 1.67 -3.89 1.11
N VAL A 128 2.28 -4.40 0.06
CA VAL A 128 2.03 -4.00 -1.33
C VAL A 128 1.16 -5.04 -2.00
N VAL A 129 0.06 -4.60 -2.60
CA VAL A 129 -0.81 -5.41 -3.45
C VAL A 129 -0.60 -4.94 -4.88
N GLY A 130 0.19 -5.69 -5.63
CA GLY A 130 0.49 -5.42 -7.04
C GLY A 130 -0.51 -6.12 -7.96
N ILE A 131 -1.02 -5.40 -8.96
CA ILE A 131 -1.88 -5.93 -10.02
C ILE A 131 -1.13 -5.81 -11.34
N GLU A 132 -0.86 -6.93 -12.00
CA GLU A 132 -0.15 -6.91 -13.28
C GLU A 132 -1.00 -6.25 -14.36
N GLY A 133 -0.52 -5.10 -14.86
CA GLY A 133 -1.15 -4.34 -15.94
C GLY A 133 -0.61 -4.71 -17.31
N VAL A 134 -1.36 -4.35 -18.35
CA VAL A 134 -0.98 -4.55 -19.77
C VAL A 134 -1.03 -3.27 -20.58
N ASP A 135 -1.92 -2.35 -20.24
CA ASP A 135 -2.11 -1.09 -20.96
C ASP A 135 -1.95 0.11 -20.01
N PHE A 136 -0.89 0.88 -20.22
CA PHE A 136 -0.58 2.11 -19.47
C PHE A 136 -0.65 3.35 -20.38
N GLY A 137 -1.42 3.27 -21.45
CA GLY A 137 -1.69 4.38 -22.36
C GLY A 137 -2.52 5.48 -21.71
N ASN A 138 -2.86 6.49 -22.51
CA ASN A 138 -3.71 7.58 -22.05
C ASN A 138 -5.19 7.20 -22.17
N GLY A 139 -5.99 7.66 -21.24
CA GLY A 139 -7.44 7.52 -21.22
C GLY A 139 -7.96 6.82 -19.98
N PRO A 140 -9.25 6.94 -19.69
CA PRO A 140 -9.89 6.31 -18.55
C PRO A 140 -10.17 4.82 -18.80
N GLY A 141 -10.37 4.08 -17.72
CA GLY A 141 -10.82 2.69 -17.74
C GLY A 141 -9.67 1.68 -17.76
N LEU A 142 -9.91 0.56 -17.10
CA LEU A 142 -8.97 -0.55 -16.96
C LEU A 142 -9.13 -1.52 -18.15
N SER A 143 -8.05 -2.25 -18.48
CA SER A 143 -8.17 -3.41 -19.37
C SER A 143 -9.03 -4.50 -18.72
N ALA A 144 -9.65 -5.36 -19.53
CA ALA A 144 -10.54 -6.40 -19.02
C ALA A 144 -9.88 -7.33 -17.99
N ALA A 145 -8.59 -7.66 -18.18
CA ALA A 145 -7.83 -8.50 -17.28
C ALA A 145 -7.62 -7.82 -15.91
N VAL A 146 -7.30 -6.53 -15.91
CA VAL A 146 -7.07 -5.76 -14.68
C VAL A 146 -8.39 -5.48 -13.97
N ASP A 147 -9.45 -5.12 -14.69
CA ASP A 147 -10.76 -4.91 -14.11
C ASP A 147 -11.29 -6.18 -13.40
N ALA A 148 -11.11 -7.35 -14.01
CA ALA A 148 -11.44 -8.63 -13.39
C ALA A 148 -10.57 -8.97 -12.17
N ALA A 149 -9.36 -8.43 -12.08
CA ALA A 149 -8.43 -8.65 -10.95
C ALA A 149 -8.74 -7.76 -9.75
N VAL A 150 -9.39 -6.60 -9.94
CA VAL A 150 -9.71 -5.66 -8.86
C VAL A 150 -10.48 -6.32 -7.71
N PRO A 151 -11.55 -7.11 -7.90
CA PRO A 151 -12.23 -7.79 -6.80
C PRO A 151 -11.31 -8.74 -6.02
N VAL A 152 -10.39 -9.42 -6.70
CA VAL A 152 -9.41 -10.33 -6.06
C VAL A 152 -8.46 -9.54 -5.19
N ALA A 153 -7.93 -8.41 -5.68
CA ALA A 153 -7.05 -7.53 -4.93
C ALA A 153 -7.76 -6.96 -3.70
N VAL A 154 -9.01 -6.52 -3.84
CA VAL A 154 -9.84 -6.03 -2.72
C VAL A 154 -9.98 -7.12 -1.65
N GLN A 155 -10.35 -8.34 -2.03
CA GLN A 155 -10.53 -9.44 -1.06
C GLN A 155 -9.23 -9.77 -0.33
N ARG A 156 -8.09 -9.80 -1.03
CA ARG A 156 -6.77 -10.05 -0.40
C ARG A 156 -6.40 -8.95 0.58
N ALA A 157 -6.56 -7.69 0.20
CA ALA A 157 -6.29 -6.56 1.09
C ALA A 157 -7.19 -6.58 2.33
N ILE A 158 -8.48 -6.85 2.16
CA ILE A 158 -9.45 -6.97 3.27
C ILE A 158 -9.05 -8.10 4.24
N ALA A 159 -8.63 -9.25 3.73
CA ALA A 159 -8.19 -10.36 4.56
C ALA A 159 -6.98 -9.96 5.42
N LEU A 160 -5.98 -9.28 4.84
CA LEU A 160 -4.80 -8.77 5.55
C LEU A 160 -5.15 -7.73 6.62
N ILE A 161 -6.07 -6.83 6.32
CA ILE A 161 -6.55 -5.83 7.29
C ILE A 161 -7.24 -6.50 8.48
N LYS A 162 -8.05 -7.54 8.22
CA LYS A 162 -8.76 -8.29 9.28
C LYS A 162 -7.82 -9.09 10.17
N GLU A 163 -6.65 -9.52 9.68
CA GLU A 163 -5.62 -10.17 10.50
C GLU A 163 -5.04 -9.22 11.57
N VAL A 164 -4.92 -7.94 11.24
CA VAL A 164 -4.45 -6.90 12.17
C VAL A 164 -5.58 -6.42 13.08
N HIS A 165 -6.81 -6.54 12.60
CA HIS A 165 -8.05 -6.19 13.28
C HIS A 165 -8.91 -7.45 13.42
N PRO A 166 -8.59 -8.40 14.31
CA PRO A 166 -9.53 -9.46 14.58
C PRO A 166 -10.82 -8.82 15.13
N CYS A 167 -11.93 -9.02 14.40
CA CYS A 167 -13.24 -8.68 14.92
C CYS A 167 -13.42 -9.47 16.23
N ALA A 168 -13.57 -8.74 17.33
CA ALA A 168 -13.97 -9.32 18.60
C ALA A 168 -15.38 -9.92 18.48
#